data_a4ec66996aca568113e43e720358344c
#
_entry.id   a4ec66996aca568113e43e720358344c
#
_cell.length_a   1.000
_cell.length_b   1.000
_cell.length_c   1.000
_cell.angle_alpha   90.00
_cell.angle_beta   90.00
_cell.angle_gamma   90.00
#
_symmetry.space_group_name_H-M   'P 1'
#
loop_
_entity.id
_entity.type
_entity.pdbx_description
1 polymer ?
#
loop_
_entity_poly.entity_id
_entity_poly.type
_entity_poly.pdbx_seq_one_letter_code
_entity_poly.pdbx_strand_id
1 'polypeptide(L)'
;MKPVNVAVVGATGAVGEAMIEILESREFPVDTLYPLASSRSAGKSVQFRGKHNTVQDLSTFDFSQTPIGLFSAGGDISAEYAPIAASAGCVVIDNTSHFRRDKDIPLVIPEVNPEAIADYRSRGIIANPNCSTIGMLVALKPLYDAVGIERINVATYQAVSGTGKAAIEELAGQTARLLNGKAPEPEVYPKQIAFNAIPHIDAFQDNGYTREEMKMVWETQKILGDPNILVNPTCVRVPVFFGHAEAVHIETREPISVEQARSLLEAAEGVTLLDRHEAGGYPTPVTEAAGADPVFVGRVRADISHPRGLNLWVVADNVRKGAALNSVQIAEVLLSEYLQSVS
;
A
#
# COMPACT_ATOMS: atom_id res chain seq x y z
N MET A 1 -17.77 -18.18 5.17
CA MET A 1 -16.64 -18.77 4.39
C MET A 1 -16.05 -19.94 5.17
N LYS A 2 -15.59 -21.01 4.51
CA LYS A 2 -14.87 -22.11 5.19
C LYS A 2 -13.49 -21.58 5.62
N PRO A 3 -13.00 -21.93 6.83
CA PRO A 3 -11.66 -21.59 7.25
C PRO A 3 -10.59 -22.20 6.33
N VAL A 4 -9.49 -21.45 6.13
CA VAL A 4 -8.37 -21.86 5.28
C VAL A 4 -7.03 -21.62 5.98
N ASN A 5 -6.03 -22.40 5.61
CA ASN A 5 -4.67 -22.16 6.06
C ASN A 5 -4.08 -20.94 5.33
N VAL A 6 -3.35 -20.11 6.06
CA VAL A 6 -2.72 -18.90 5.52
C VAL A 6 -1.25 -18.86 5.91
N ALA A 7 -0.37 -18.68 4.92
CA ALA A 7 1.03 -18.38 5.15
C ALA A 7 1.29 -16.86 5.12
N VAL A 8 2.08 -16.34 6.05
CA VAL A 8 2.56 -14.96 6.04
C VAL A 8 4.08 -14.97 5.96
N VAL A 9 4.62 -14.65 4.79
CA VAL A 9 6.07 -14.61 4.52
C VAL A 9 6.60 -13.21 4.86
N GLY A 10 7.61 -13.15 5.72
CA GLY A 10 8.09 -11.90 6.32
C GLY A 10 7.32 -11.53 7.59
N ALA A 11 6.80 -12.51 8.31
CA ALA A 11 5.91 -12.36 9.47
C ALA A 11 6.48 -11.54 10.64
N THR A 12 7.80 -11.32 10.70
CA THR A 12 8.48 -10.54 11.74
C THR A 12 8.83 -9.11 11.30
N GLY A 13 8.45 -8.72 10.09
CA GLY A 13 8.58 -7.36 9.58
C GLY A 13 7.33 -6.52 9.86
N ALA A 14 7.44 -5.18 9.76
CA ALA A 14 6.34 -4.27 10.07
C ALA A 14 5.05 -4.58 9.28
N VAL A 15 5.16 -4.87 7.98
CA VAL A 15 4.00 -5.22 7.14
C VAL A 15 3.47 -6.62 7.46
N GLY A 16 4.35 -7.61 7.71
CA GLY A 16 3.94 -8.95 8.08
C GLY A 16 3.21 -9.01 9.43
N GLU A 17 3.70 -8.26 10.44
CA GLU A 17 3.02 -8.10 11.73
C GLU A 17 1.65 -7.45 11.54
N ALA A 18 1.55 -6.38 10.72
CA ALA A 18 0.28 -5.74 10.40
C ALA A 18 -0.68 -6.67 9.63
N MET A 19 -0.20 -7.51 8.71
CA MET A 19 -1.04 -8.51 8.04
C MET A 19 -1.68 -9.47 9.04
N ILE A 20 -0.91 -9.96 10.01
CA ILE A 20 -1.39 -10.89 11.05
C ILE A 20 -2.45 -10.21 11.93
N GLU A 21 -2.19 -8.96 12.36
CA GLU A 21 -3.16 -8.16 13.14
C GLU A 21 -4.45 -7.90 12.36
N ILE A 22 -4.34 -7.58 11.06
CA ILE A 22 -5.49 -7.30 10.21
C ILE A 22 -6.30 -8.57 9.91
N LEU A 23 -5.66 -9.71 9.68
CA LEU A 23 -6.36 -11.00 9.57
C LEU A 23 -7.19 -11.31 10.84
N GLU A 24 -6.68 -10.93 12.02
CA GLU A 24 -7.40 -11.11 13.28
C GLU A 24 -8.55 -10.11 13.42
N SER A 25 -8.28 -8.81 13.27
CA SER A 25 -9.26 -7.73 13.48
C SER A 25 -10.42 -7.78 12.46
N ARG A 26 -10.18 -8.26 11.25
CA ARG A 26 -11.21 -8.46 10.21
C ARG A 26 -11.87 -9.83 10.28
N GLU A 27 -11.55 -10.64 11.29
CA GLU A 27 -12.11 -11.98 11.44
C GLU A 27 -11.96 -12.87 10.18
N PHE A 28 -10.84 -12.66 9.43
CA PHE A 28 -10.55 -13.48 8.26
C PHE A 28 -10.60 -14.98 8.67
N PRO A 29 -11.23 -15.86 7.90
CA PRO A 29 -11.45 -17.25 8.31
C PRO A 29 -10.17 -18.10 8.21
N VAL A 30 -9.18 -17.77 9.05
CA VAL A 30 -7.95 -18.56 9.17
C VAL A 30 -8.22 -19.81 10.01
N ASP A 31 -7.91 -21.00 9.45
CA ASP A 31 -7.84 -22.24 10.18
C ASP A 31 -6.49 -22.35 10.90
N THR A 32 -5.41 -22.40 10.15
CA THR A 32 -4.04 -22.40 10.68
C THR A 32 -3.24 -21.26 10.08
N LEU A 33 -2.58 -20.45 10.93
CA LEU A 33 -1.62 -19.43 10.52
C LEU A 33 -0.22 -20.03 10.50
N TYR A 34 0.49 -19.88 9.38
CA TYR A 34 1.89 -20.23 9.21
C TYR A 34 2.74 -18.96 9.07
N PRO A 35 3.28 -18.43 10.17
CA PRO A 35 4.20 -17.29 10.09
C PRO A 35 5.58 -17.79 9.63
N LEU A 36 6.06 -17.23 8.50
CA LEU A 36 7.30 -17.64 7.85
C LEU A 36 8.30 -16.49 7.80
N ALA A 37 9.56 -16.81 8.05
CA ALA A 37 10.67 -15.86 7.93
C ALA A 37 11.97 -16.59 7.58
N SER A 38 13.09 -15.85 7.48
CA SER A 38 14.41 -16.45 7.31
C SER A 38 14.81 -17.29 8.53
N SER A 39 15.78 -18.19 8.36
CA SER A 39 16.35 -19.02 9.44
C SER A 39 16.79 -18.22 10.68
N ARG A 40 17.24 -16.95 10.51
CA ARG A 40 17.59 -16.04 11.61
C ARG A 40 16.42 -15.67 12.51
N SER A 41 15.21 -15.72 12.00
CA SER A 41 13.99 -15.38 12.73
C SER A 41 13.13 -16.60 13.06
N ALA A 42 13.45 -17.77 12.52
CA ALA A 42 12.82 -19.04 12.89
C ALA A 42 12.95 -19.30 14.38
N GLY A 43 11.89 -19.85 14.99
CA GLY A 43 11.79 -20.04 16.43
C GLY A 43 11.29 -18.84 17.23
N LYS A 44 11.24 -17.63 16.66
CA LYS A 44 10.52 -16.51 17.28
C LYS A 44 9.02 -16.80 17.34
N SER A 45 8.28 -15.98 18.08
CA SER A 45 6.85 -16.13 18.24
C SER A 45 6.11 -14.89 17.75
N VAL A 46 5.00 -15.09 17.04
CA VAL A 46 4.01 -14.06 16.74
C VAL A 46 2.69 -14.41 17.40
N GLN A 47 1.93 -13.41 17.82
CA GLN A 47 0.62 -13.60 18.45
C GLN A 47 -0.47 -13.53 17.39
N PHE A 48 -1.44 -14.47 17.45
CA PHE A 48 -2.63 -14.47 16.62
C PHE A 48 -3.78 -15.12 17.40
N ARG A 49 -4.92 -14.42 17.53
CA ARG A 49 -6.10 -14.86 18.29
C ARG A 49 -5.74 -15.31 19.72
N GLY A 50 -4.89 -14.54 20.40
CA GLY A 50 -4.45 -14.86 21.75
C GLY A 50 -3.50 -16.05 21.89
N LYS A 51 -3.09 -16.69 20.79
CA LYS A 51 -2.15 -17.82 20.77
C LYS A 51 -0.79 -17.40 20.23
N HIS A 52 0.26 -18.00 20.79
CA HIS A 52 1.61 -17.86 20.25
C HIS A 52 1.83 -18.87 19.12
N ASN A 53 2.20 -18.36 17.94
CA ASN A 53 2.51 -19.17 16.76
C ASN A 53 4.01 -19.06 16.49
N THR A 54 4.69 -20.20 16.42
CA THR A 54 6.14 -20.24 16.17
C THR A 54 6.43 -19.91 14.71
N VAL A 55 7.33 -18.94 14.49
CA VAL A 55 7.83 -18.58 13.16
C VAL A 55 8.65 -19.74 12.61
N GLN A 56 8.29 -20.22 11.42
CA GLN A 56 8.99 -21.32 10.74
C GLN A 56 10.00 -20.79 9.72
N ASP A 57 10.98 -21.62 9.37
CA ASP A 57 11.94 -21.31 8.32
C ASP A 57 11.29 -21.44 6.94
N LEU A 58 11.28 -20.32 6.20
CA LEU A 58 10.73 -20.24 4.85
C LEU A 58 11.38 -21.26 3.89
N SER A 59 12.68 -21.51 4.04
CA SER A 59 13.46 -22.36 3.12
C SER A 59 13.06 -23.84 3.15
N THR A 60 12.38 -24.27 4.21
CA THR A 60 11.94 -25.66 4.40
C THR A 60 10.42 -25.86 4.41
N PHE A 61 9.67 -24.77 4.20
CA PHE A 61 8.22 -24.80 4.30
C PHE A 61 7.56 -25.43 3.06
N ASP A 62 6.62 -26.32 3.28
CA ASP A 62 5.80 -26.91 2.23
C ASP A 62 4.53 -26.08 1.98
N PHE A 63 4.50 -25.32 0.89
CA PHE A 63 3.37 -24.47 0.52
C PHE A 63 2.11 -25.22 0.08
N SER A 64 2.17 -26.53 -0.17
CA SER A 64 0.97 -27.31 -0.51
C SER A 64 -0.07 -27.33 0.62
N GLN A 65 0.33 -26.97 1.84
CA GLN A 65 -0.54 -26.89 3.02
C GLN A 65 -1.40 -25.61 3.05
N THR A 66 -1.06 -24.58 2.27
CA THR A 66 -1.69 -23.27 2.36
C THR A 66 -2.24 -22.80 1.02
N PRO A 67 -3.56 -22.65 0.87
CA PRO A 67 -4.15 -22.13 -0.36
C PRO A 67 -3.87 -20.63 -0.60
N ILE A 68 -3.48 -19.87 0.46
CA ILE A 68 -3.20 -18.44 0.38
C ILE A 68 -1.87 -18.12 1.08
N GLY A 69 -1.01 -17.35 0.39
CA GLY A 69 0.25 -16.85 0.92
C GLY A 69 0.34 -15.33 0.79
N LEU A 70 0.52 -14.62 1.91
CA LEU A 70 0.76 -13.17 1.96
C LEU A 70 2.27 -12.92 2.05
N PHE A 71 2.87 -12.27 1.06
CA PHE A 71 4.32 -12.09 0.93
C PHE A 71 4.74 -10.63 1.16
N SER A 72 5.66 -10.42 2.12
CA SER A 72 6.19 -9.09 2.46
C SER A 72 7.67 -9.11 2.87
N ALA A 73 8.46 -10.09 2.42
CA ALA A 73 9.84 -10.32 2.85
C ALA A 73 10.92 -9.67 1.95
N GLY A 74 10.50 -8.84 0.96
CA GLY A 74 11.41 -8.20 0.00
C GLY A 74 11.40 -8.86 -1.38
N GLY A 75 11.80 -8.07 -2.41
CA GLY A 75 11.66 -8.47 -3.81
C GLY A 75 12.41 -9.75 -4.19
N ASP A 76 13.63 -9.93 -3.68
CA ASP A 76 14.44 -11.12 -3.98
C ASP A 76 13.80 -12.39 -3.41
N ILE A 77 13.25 -12.31 -2.20
CA ILE A 77 12.53 -13.42 -1.56
C ILE A 77 11.25 -13.74 -2.35
N SER A 78 10.51 -12.73 -2.78
CA SER A 78 9.32 -12.95 -3.62
C SER A 78 9.68 -13.56 -4.97
N ALA A 79 10.77 -13.09 -5.61
CA ALA A 79 11.25 -13.65 -6.87
C ALA A 79 11.55 -15.15 -6.78
N GLU A 80 12.12 -15.60 -5.66
CA GLU A 80 12.48 -17.00 -5.42
C GLU A 80 11.28 -17.84 -5.00
N TYR A 81 10.57 -17.41 -3.94
CA TYR A 81 9.60 -18.27 -3.27
C TYR A 81 8.15 -18.15 -3.78
N ALA A 82 7.75 -17.02 -4.39
CA ALA A 82 6.38 -16.89 -4.89
C ALA A 82 6.06 -17.87 -6.04
N PRO A 83 6.96 -18.10 -7.03
CA PRO A 83 6.74 -19.15 -8.03
C PRO A 83 6.70 -20.57 -7.43
N ILE A 84 7.51 -20.85 -6.40
CA ILE A 84 7.52 -22.15 -5.70
C ILE A 84 6.18 -22.37 -5.02
N ALA A 85 5.69 -21.38 -4.27
CA ALA A 85 4.39 -21.42 -3.61
C ALA A 85 3.25 -21.59 -4.60
N ALA A 86 3.24 -20.82 -5.69
CA ALA A 86 2.24 -20.93 -6.75
C ALA A 86 2.23 -22.31 -7.41
N SER A 87 3.40 -22.89 -7.67
CA SER A 87 3.52 -24.25 -8.24
C SER A 87 3.01 -25.34 -7.28
N ALA A 88 3.03 -25.08 -5.98
CA ALA A 88 2.48 -25.97 -4.96
C ALA A 88 0.95 -25.80 -4.75
N GLY A 89 0.31 -24.89 -5.51
CA GLY A 89 -1.13 -24.63 -5.42
C GLY A 89 -1.52 -23.52 -4.44
N CYS A 90 -0.54 -22.81 -3.87
CA CYS A 90 -0.77 -21.64 -3.03
C CYS A 90 -0.94 -20.40 -3.90
N VAL A 91 -2.04 -19.66 -3.78
CA VAL A 91 -2.17 -18.35 -4.44
C VAL A 91 -1.43 -17.32 -3.61
N VAL A 92 -0.44 -16.67 -4.23
CA VAL A 92 0.42 -15.68 -3.59
C VAL A 92 -0.13 -14.27 -3.81
N ILE A 93 -0.25 -13.51 -2.72
CA ILE A 93 -0.49 -12.06 -2.77
C ILE A 93 0.82 -11.37 -2.36
N ASP A 94 1.52 -10.80 -3.35
CA ASP A 94 2.86 -10.25 -3.17
C ASP A 94 2.83 -8.74 -2.97
N ASN A 95 3.23 -8.30 -1.78
CA ASN A 95 3.33 -6.88 -1.45
C ASN A 95 4.64 -6.22 -1.95
N THR A 96 5.57 -6.98 -2.51
CA THR A 96 6.82 -6.42 -3.03
C THR A 96 6.63 -5.78 -4.41
N SER A 97 7.65 -5.07 -4.89
CA SER A 97 7.58 -4.47 -6.23
C SER A 97 7.96 -5.42 -7.36
N HIS A 98 8.32 -6.68 -7.05
CA HIS A 98 8.96 -7.58 -8.02
C HIS A 98 8.06 -7.87 -9.23
N PHE A 99 6.82 -8.30 -8.98
CA PHE A 99 5.91 -8.75 -10.03
C PHE A 99 4.95 -7.69 -10.58
N ARG A 100 4.95 -6.47 -10.02
CA ARG A 100 3.95 -5.43 -10.36
C ARG A 100 3.92 -5.06 -11.85
N ARG A 101 5.05 -5.18 -12.56
CA ARG A 101 5.17 -4.86 -13.98
C ARG A 101 4.92 -6.03 -14.93
N ASP A 102 4.84 -7.25 -14.42
CA ASP A 102 4.59 -8.44 -15.23
C ASP A 102 3.19 -8.36 -15.82
N LYS A 103 3.07 -8.54 -17.14
CA LYS A 103 1.79 -8.38 -17.85
C LYS A 103 0.77 -9.46 -17.50
N ASP A 104 1.24 -10.64 -17.15
CA ASP A 104 0.48 -11.83 -16.82
C ASP A 104 0.24 -12.01 -15.30
N ILE A 105 0.59 -11.02 -14.50
CA ILE A 105 0.29 -10.97 -13.07
C ILE A 105 -0.60 -9.76 -12.80
N PRO A 106 -1.82 -9.93 -12.24
CA PRO A 106 -2.70 -8.83 -11.93
C PRO A 106 -2.14 -7.95 -10.82
N LEU A 107 -2.36 -6.64 -10.92
CA LEU A 107 -2.00 -5.62 -9.94
C LEU A 107 -3.31 -5.02 -9.41
N VAL A 108 -3.62 -5.25 -8.12
CA VAL A 108 -4.99 -5.13 -7.63
C VAL A 108 -5.14 -4.18 -6.45
N ILE A 109 -6.13 -3.32 -6.55
CA ILE A 109 -6.75 -2.57 -5.44
C ILE A 109 -8.23 -2.96 -5.43
N PRO A 110 -8.75 -3.65 -4.39
CA PRO A 110 -10.13 -4.13 -4.38
C PRO A 110 -11.20 -3.07 -4.62
N GLU A 111 -11.00 -1.83 -4.18
CA GLU A 111 -11.93 -0.72 -4.42
C GLU A 111 -11.83 -0.11 -5.84
N VAL A 112 -10.84 -0.55 -6.65
CA VAL A 112 -10.55 0.04 -7.97
C VAL A 112 -10.78 -0.94 -9.11
N ASN A 113 -10.21 -2.14 -9.01
CA ASN A 113 -10.23 -3.16 -10.08
C ASN A 113 -10.31 -4.59 -9.53
N PRO A 114 -11.32 -4.92 -8.68
CA PRO A 114 -11.44 -6.24 -8.05
C PRO A 114 -11.56 -7.39 -9.05
N GLU A 115 -12.13 -7.14 -10.24
CA GLU A 115 -12.28 -8.10 -11.32
C GLU A 115 -10.94 -8.66 -11.81
N ALA A 116 -9.86 -7.88 -11.72
CA ALA A 116 -8.52 -8.29 -12.12
C ALA A 116 -7.97 -9.45 -11.27
N ILE A 117 -8.54 -9.71 -10.09
CA ILE A 117 -8.18 -10.86 -9.26
C ILE A 117 -8.36 -12.17 -10.05
N ALA A 118 -9.34 -12.28 -10.93
CA ALA A 118 -9.58 -13.47 -11.75
C ALA A 118 -8.35 -13.95 -12.54
N ASP A 119 -7.46 -13.02 -12.90
CA ASP A 119 -6.25 -13.29 -13.68
C ASP A 119 -5.15 -13.98 -12.88
N TYR A 120 -5.33 -14.18 -11.55
CA TYR A 120 -4.39 -14.95 -10.74
C TYR A 120 -4.11 -16.34 -11.30
N ARG A 121 -5.06 -16.93 -12.03
CA ARG A 121 -4.97 -18.26 -12.64
C ARG A 121 -3.80 -18.38 -13.61
N SER A 122 -3.32 -17.28 -14.16
CA SER A 122 -2.18 -17.24 -15.08
C SER A 122 -0.88 -17.71 -14.44
N ARG A 123 -0.58 -17.20 -13.24
CA ARG A 123 0.70 -17.45 -12.55
C ARG A 123 0.55 -17.88 -11.09
N GLY A 124 -0.66 -17.95 -10.54
CA GLY A 124 -0.89 -18.17 -9.12
C GLY A 124 -0.43 -17.02 -8.23
N ILE A 125 -0.20 -15.84 -8.79
CA ILE A 125 0.34 -14.66 -8.11
C ILE A 125 -0.55 -13.46 -8.39
N ILE A 126 -0.81 -12.66 -7.35
CA ILE A 126 -1.45 -11.33 -7.41
C ILE A 126 -0.48 -10.33 -6.82
N ALA A 127 -0.19 -9.25 -7.53
CA ALA A 127 0.67 -8.19 -7.03
C ALA A 127 -0.15 -7.13 -6.28
N ASN A 128 0.33 -6.73 -5.10
CA ASN A 128 -0.19 -5.61 -4.32
C ASN A 128 0.57 -4.34 -4.72
N PRO A 129 -0.12 -3.22 -5.05
CA PRO A 129 0.53 -2.02 -5.55
C PRO A 129 1.39 -1.26 -4.53
N ASN A 130 2.04 -0.20 -5.00
CA ASN A 130 2.76 0.76 -4.17
C ASN A 130 1.80 1.52 -3.24
N CYS A 131 2.27 1.83 -2.03
CA CYS A 131 1.44 2.44 -0.98
C CYS A 131 0.84 3.79 -1.38
N SER A 132 1.62 4.66 -2.04
CA SER A 132 1.10 5.94 -2.55
C SER A 132 0.14 5.72 -3.71
N THR A 133 0.43 4.81 -4.64
CA THR A 133 -0.50 4.47 -5.72
C THR A 133 -1.84 3.99 -5.19
N ILE A 134 -1.85 3.16 -4.13
CA ILE A 134 -3.11 2.67 -3.52
C ILE A 134 -3.91 3.84 -2.96
N GLY A 135 -3.31 4.68 -2.10
CA GLY A 135 -4.00 5.82 -1.48
C GLY A 135 -4.58 6.78 -2.51
N MET A 136 -3.78 7.13 -3.51
CA MET A 136 -4.19 8.00 -4.61
C MET A 136 -5.36 7.41 -5.41
N LEU A 137 -5.26 6.16 -5.84
CA LEU A 137 -6.26 5.57 -6.74
C LEU A 137 -7.58 5.25 -6.05
N VAL A 138 -7.58 4.86 -4.77
CA VAL A 138 -8.83 4.72 -3.99
C VAL A 138 -9.58 6.04 -3.93
N ALA A 139 -8.88 7.16 -3.71
CA ALA A 139 -9.48 8.49 -3.71
C ALA A 139 -9.93 8.94 -5.10
N LEU A 140 -9.19 8.60 -6.16
CA LEU A 140 -9.47 9.10 -7.50
C LEU A 140 -10.47 8.24 -8.30
N LYS A 141 -10.65 6.97 -7.95
CA LYS A 141 -11.53 6.04 -8.69
C LYS A 141 -12.94 6.56 -8.89
N PRO A 142 -13.66 7.07 -7.87
CA PRO A 142 -15.02 7.59 -8.06
C PRO A 142 -15.07 8.79 -9.02
N LEU A 143 -14.06 9.63 -9.05
CA LEU A 143 -13.95 10.75 -9.97
C LEU A 143 -13.59 10.29 -11.38
N TYR A 144 -12.67 9.32 -11.49
CA TYR A 144 -12.29 8.72 -12.77
C TYR A 144 -13.48 8.05 -13.47
N ASP A 145 -14.31 7.31 -12.72
CA ASP A 145 -15.49 6.65 -13.29
C ASP A 145 -16.57 7.63 -13.72
N ALA A 146 -16.71 8.73 -12.98
CA ALA A 146 -17.78 9.71 -13.27
C ALA A 146 -17.46 10.63 -14.46
N VAL A 147 -16.21 11.12 -14.57
CA VAL A 147 -15.86 12.19 -15.53
C VAL A 147 -14.56 11.93 -16.30
N GLY A 148 -13.87 10.82 -16.02
CA GLY A 148 -12.55 10.55 -16.56
C GLY A 148 -11.48 11.51 -16.05
N ILE A 149 -10.25 11.03 -15.98
CA ILE A 149 -9.09 11.85 -15.61
C ILE A 149 -8.09 11.79 -16.77
N GLU A 150 -7.64 12.96 -17.22
CA GLU A 150 -6.65 13.09 -18.28
C GLU A 150 -5.24 13.15 -17.71
N ARG A 151 -5.04 13.93 -16.62
CA ARG A 151 -3.75 14.16 -15.99
C ARG A 151 -3.86 14.15 -14.48
N ILE A 152 -2.82 13.61 -13.85
CA ILE A 152 -2.59 13.65 -12.41
C ILE A 152 -1.22 14.29 -12.17
N ASN A 153 -1.17 15.39 -11.42
CA ASN A 153 0.05 15.93 -10.84
C ASN A 153 -0.01 15.66 -9.34
N VAL A 154 1.01 15.00 -8.80
CA VAL A 154 1.01 14.60 -7.39
C VAL A 154 2.35 14.85 -6.73
N ALA A 155 2.32 15.46 -5.55
CA ALA A 155 3.45 15.50 -4.64
C ALA A 155 3.11 14.66 -3.40
N THR A 156 3.95 13.66 -3.10
CA THR A 156 3.75 12.80 -1.92
C THR A 156 4.61 13.26 -0.76
N TYR A 157 4.09 13.09 0.45
CA TYR A 157 4.77 13.33 1.74
C TYR A 157 4.75 12.00 2.49
N GLN A 158 5.82 11.20 2.31
CA GLN A 158 5.85 9.80 2.73
C GLN A 158 6.55 9.62 4.07
N ALA A 159 5.88 8.91 4.97
CA ALA A 159 6.39 8.52 6.29
C ALA A 159 7.58 7.54 6.17
N VAL A 160 8.46 7.55 7.17
CA VAL A 160 9.66 6.71 7.20
C VAL A 160 9.36 5.22 7.32
N SER A 161 8.20 4.83 7.85
CA SER A 161 7.76 3.41 7.95
C SER A 161 7.70 2.71 6.60
N GLY A 162 7.55 3.44 5.49
CA GLY A 162 7.62 2.88 4.14
C GLY A 162 9.00 2.31 3.77
N THR A 163 10.06 2.72 4.46
CA THR A 163 11.42 2.17 4.30
C THR A 163 11.68 1.01 5.30
N GLY A 164 10.81 0.86 6.31
CA GLY A 164 10.89 -0.21 7.29
C GLY A 164 11.41 0.22 8.66
N LYS A 165 11.61 -0.76 9.54
CA LYS A 165 11.88 -0.54 10.97
C LYS A 165 13.15 0.27 11.22
N ALA A 166 14.23 0.03 10.47
CA ALA A 166 15.49 0.76 10.61
C ALA A 166 15.31 2.28 10.38
N ALA A 167 14.45 2.67 9.42
CA ALA A 167 14.18 4.08 9.15
C ALA A 167 13.36 4.75 10.27
N ILE A 168 12.45 4.00 10.91
CA ILE A 168 11.72 4.46 12.09
C ILE A 168 12.70 4.72 13.24
N GLU A 169 13.62 3.78 13.48
CA GLU A 169 14.66 3.88 14.51
C GLU A 169 15.62 5.05 14.22
N GLU A 170 16.01 5.25 12.95
CA GLU A 170 16.85 6.37 12.54
C GLU A 170 16.17 7.74 12.80
N LEU A 171 14.90 7.91 12.41
CA LEU A 171 14.18 9.16 12.68
C LEU A 171 14.09 9.44 14.18
N ALA A 172 13.74 8.43 14.99
CA ALA A 172 13.67 8.58 16.45
C ALA A 172 15.02 8.93 17.05
N GLY A 173 16.08 8.22 16.65
CA GLY A 173 17.44 8.43 17.12
C GLY A 173 18.00 9.81 16.74
N GLN A 174 17.85 10.24 15.49
CA GLN A 174 18.26 11.56 15.03
C GLN A 174 17.51 12.68 15.77
N THR A 175 16.18 12.52 15.97
CA THR A 175 15.37 13.48 16.72
C THR A 175 15.88 13.64 18.15
N ALA A 176 16.11 12.52 18.85
CA ALA A 176 16.63 12.55 20.22
C ALA A 176 18.03 13.19 20.30
N ARG A 177 18.92 12.88 19.36
CA ARG A 177 20.28 13.48 19.28
C ARG A 177 20.21 15.00 19.11
N LEU A 178 19.44 15.47 18.13
CA LEU A 178 19.32 16.89 17.82
C LEU A 178 18.73 17.70 19.00
N LEU A 179 17.70 17.18 19.67
CA LEU A 179 17.12 17.82 20.86
C LEU A 179 18.10 17.86 22.05
N ASN A 180 19.12 17.00 22.07
CA ASN A 180 20.19 17.01 23.06
C ASN A 180 21.47 17.71 22.56
N GLY A 181 21.41 18.51 21.50
CA GLY A 181 22.54 19.27 20.97
C GLY A 181 23.65 18.42 20.33
N LYS A 182 23.35 17.18 19.94
CA LYS A 182 24.28 16.25 19.28
C LYS A 182 24.03 16.23 17.77
N ALA A 183 25.07 15.99 17.00
CA ALA A 183 24.95 15.84 15.54
C ALA A 183 24.13 14.60 15.18
N PRO A 184 23.30 14.64 14.11
CA PRO A 184 22.58 13.48 13.60
C PRO A 184 23.57 12.50 12.92
N GLU A 185 23.20 11.25 12.86
CA GLU A 185 23.96 10.19 12.18
C GLU A 185 23.01 9.55 11.14
N PRO A 186 23.06 9.97 9.86
CA PRO A 186 22.34 9.32 8.78
C PRO A 186 22.97 7.96 8.46
N GLU A 187 22.18 6.89 8.46
CA GLU A 187 22.61 5.51 8.15
C GLU A 187 21.72 4.90 7.06
N VAL A 188 20.40 5.08 7.15
CA VAL A 188 19.41 4.56 6.20
C VAL A 188 19.18 5.55 5.06
N TYR A 189 19.10 6.83 5.39
CA TYR A 189 18.90 7.90 4.41
C TYR A 189 20.24 8.58 4.04
N PRO A 190 20.38 9.07 2.80
CA PRO A 190 21.60 9.76 2.36
C PRO A 190 21.82 11.12 3.05
N LYS A 191 20.80 11.64 3.72
CA LYS A 191 20.79 12.92 4.46
C LYS A 191 19.99 12.76 5.76
N GLN A 192 20.23 13.69 6.72
CA GLN A 192 19.39 13.81 7.90
C GLN A 192 17.90 13.83 7.54
N ILE A 193 17.11 12.95 8.15
CA ILE A 193 15.66 12.91 7.98
C ILE A 193 14.94 13.71 9.09
N ALA A 194 15.43 13.71 10.32
CA ALA A 194 14.79 14.46 11.40
C ALA A 194 14.72 15.95 11.08
N PHE A 195 13.51 16.52 11.15
CA PHE A 195 13.21 17.93 10.83
C PHE A 195 13.56 18.34 9.39
N ASN A 196 13.52 17.42 8.42
CA ASN A 196 13.90 17.66 7.04
C ASN A 196 12.89 17.04 6.06
N ALA A 197 12.95 17.49 4.79
CA ALA A 197 12.23 16.89 3.66
C ALA A 197 13.26 16.44 2.62
N ILE A 198 13.19 15.16 2.21
CA ILE A 198 14.14 14.56 1.27
C ILE A 198 13.40 14.21 -0.02
N PRO A 199 13.58 14.94 -1.14
CA PRO A 199 12.93 14.65 -2.42
C PRO A 199 13.66 13.52 -3.18
N HIS A 200 13.84 12.39 -2.51
CA HIS A 200 14.55 11.23 -3.03
C HIS A 200 14.07 9.96 -2.32
N ILE A 201 13.26 9.17 -3.02
CA ILE A 201 12.79 7.85 -2.56
C ILE A 201 13.11 6.83 -3.64
N ASP A 202 13.84 5.75 -3.28
CA ASP A 202 14.33 4.73 -4.20
C ASP A 202 15.39 5.27 -5.21
N ALA A 203 15.83 4.47 -6.16
CA ALA A 203 16.92 4.78 -7.09
C ALA A 203 16.48 5.75 -8.20
N PHE A 204 17.38 6.65 -8.59
CA PHE A 204 17.18 7.49 -9.77
C PHE A 204 17.17 6.66 -11.06
N GLN A 205 16.34 7.08 -12.01
CA GLN A 205 16.24 6.53 -13.36
C GLN A 205 16.88 7.50 -14.36
N ASP A 206 17.16 7.04 -15.58
CA ASP A 206 17.80 7.82 -16.64
C ASP A 206 17.00 9.06 -17.05
N ASN A 207 15.70 9.08 -16.83
CA ASN A 207 14.81 10.20 -17.13
C ASN A 207 14.77 11.27 -16.02
N GLY A 208 15.58 11.12 -14.97
CA GLY A 208 15.66 12.06 -13.84
C GLY A 208 14.61 11.84 -12.74
N TYR A 209 13.61 10.97 -12.97
CA TYR A 209 12.68 10.54 -11.91
C TYR A 209 13.30 9.45 -11.04
N THR A 210 12.78 9.32 -9.83
CA THR A 210 13.10 8.16 -8.99
C THR A 210 12.23 6.95 -9.38
N ARG A 211 12.67 5.75 -8.99
CA ARG A 211 11.88 4.53 -9.20
C ARG A 211 10.55 4.58 -8.45
N GLU A 212 10.50 5.21 -7.28
CA GLU A 212 9.26 5.43 -6.53
C GLU A 212 8.25 6.26 -7.33
N GLU A 213 8.70 7.35 -7.94
CA GLU A 213 7.88 8.19 -8.82
C GLU A 213 7.39 7.42 -10.04
N MET A 214 8.26 6.65 -10.68
CA MET A 214 7.88 5.85 -11.84
C MET A 214 6.91 4.71 -11.51
N LYS A 215 6.92 4.16 -10.28
CA LYS A 215 5.89 3.21 -9.83
C LYS A 215 4.51 3.85 -9.90
N MET A 216 4.34 5.08 -9.44
CA MET A 216 3.04 5.77 -9.51
C MET A 216 2.55 5.93 -10.94
N VAL A 217 3.44 6.17 -11.90
CA VAL A 217 3.09 6.24 -13.33
C VAL A 217 2.63 4.88 -13.85
N TRP A 218 3.51 3.88 -13.76
CA TRP A 218 3.27 2.56 -14.36
C TRP A 218 2.10 1.81 -13.72
N GLU A 219 2.00 1.89 -12.39
CA GLU A 219 0.97 1.18 -11.64
C GLU A 219 -0.40 1.82 -11.86
N THR A 220 -0.50 3.16 -11.90
CA THR A 220 -1.76 3.85 -12.26
C THR A 220 -2.28 3.44 -13.62
N GLN A 221 -1.41 3.44 -14.64
CA GLN A 221 -1.78 3.02 -16.00
C GLN A 221 -2.26 1.56 -16.05
N LYS A 222 -1.57 0.67 -15.32
CA LYS A 222 -1.92 -0.76 -15.29
C LYS A 222 -3.22 -1.02 -14.55
N ILE A 223 -3.41 -0.43 -13.36
CA ILE A 223 -4.58 -0.66 -12.52
C ILE A 223 -5.85 -0.10 -13.16
N LEU A 224 -5.78 1.10 -13.75
CA LEU A 224 -6.93 1.70 -14.45
C LEU A 224 -7.15 1.13 -15.87
N GLY A 225 -6.21 0.32 -16.38
CA GLY A 225 -6.27 -0.15 -17.76
C GLY A 225 -6.20 0.98 -18.80
N ASP A 226 -5.66 2.15 -18.40
CA ASP A 226 -5.59 3.35 -19.22
C ASP A 226 -4.13 3.77 -19.48
N PRO A 227 -3.54 3.33 -20.61
CA PRO A 227 -2.16 3.67 -20.94
C PRO A 227 -1.96 5.15 -21.30
N ASN A 228 -3.04 5.90 -21.48
CA ASN A 228 -2.99 7.30 -21.90
C ASN A 228 -3.10 8.30 -20.74
N ILE A 229 -3.43 7.83 -19.54
CA ILE A 229 -3.49 8.71 -18.38
C ILE A 229 -2.09 9.26 -18.07
N LEU A 230 -2.00 10.59 -17.96
CA LEU A 230 -0.75 11.27 -17.70
C LEU A 230 -0.53 11.41 -16.19
N VAL A 231 0.59 10.95 -15.68
CA VAL A 231 0.92 11.04 -14.25
C VAL A 231 2.29 11.71 -14.09
N ASN A 232 2.35 12.77 -13.29
CA ASN A 232 3.56 13.53 -13.02
C ASN A 232 3.80 13.61 -11.50
N PRO A 233 4.56 12.67 -10.93
CA PRO A 233 4.77 12.57 -9.50
C PRO A 233 6.07 13.26 -9.04
N THR A 234 6.07 13.73 -7.78
CA THR A 234 7.26 14.07 -7.00
C THR A 234 7.14 13.41 -5.64
N CYS A 235 8.06 12.50 -5.31
CA CYS A 235 8.00 11.74 -4.07
C CYS A 235 8.99 12.29 -3.03
N VAL A 236 8.46 12.71 -1.86
CA VAL A 236 9.24 13.33 -0.79
C VAL A 236 9.13 12.50 0.49
N ARG A 237 10.28 12.15 1.11
CA ARG A 237 10.34 11.57 2.44
C ARG A 237 10.29 12.68 3.48
N VAL A 238 9.38 12.55 4.45
CA VAL A 238 9.17 13.51 5.53
C VAL A 238 9.36 12.86 6.90
N PRO A 239 9.65 13.64 7.97
CA PRO A 239 9.93 13.13 9.31
C PRO A 239 8.64 12.78 10.06
N VAL A 240 7.87 11.87 9.49
CA VAL A 240 6.62 11.32 10.04
C VAL A 240 6.81 9.82 10.15
N PHE A 241 6.38 9.21 11.26
CA PHE A 241 6.57 7.78 11.49
C PHE A 241 5.65 6.94 10.63
N PHE A 242 4.35 7.23 10.64
CA PHE A 242 3.31 6.48 9.92
C PHE A 242 2.34 7.43 9.22
N GLY A 243 1.75 6.95 8.14
CA GLY A 243 0.81 7.68 7.33
C GLY A 243 1.47 8.50 6.22
N HIS A 244 1.07 8.27 4.98
CA HIS A 244 1.44 9.08 3.82
C HIS A 244 0.39 10.13 3.55
N ALA A 245 0.83 11.29 3.06
CA ALA A 245 -0.06 12.31 2.54
C ALA A 245 0.33 12.65 1.10
N GLU A 246 -0.63 13.13 0.32
CA GLU A 246 -0.47 13.46 -1.08
C GLU A 246 -1.23 14.73 -1.42
N ALA A 247 -0.54 15.70 -1.99
CA ALA A 247 -1.16 16.85 -2.66
C ALA A 247 -1.42 16.44 -4.11
N VAL A 248 -2.68 16.17 -4.43
CA VAL A 248 -3.12 15.66 -5.73
C VAL A 248 -3.84 16.77 -6.48
N HIS A 249 -3.40 17.03 -7.70
CA HIS A 249 -4.10 17.85 -8.68
C HIS A 249 -4.48 16.96 -9.87
N ILE A 250 -5.74 17.04 -10.29
CA ILE A 250 -6.23 16.33 -11.47
C ILE A 250 -6.82 17.28 -12.51
N GLU A 251 -6.63 16.93 -13.77
CA GLU A 251 -7.38 17.51 -14.89
C GLU A 251 -8.36 16.46 -15.39
N THR A 252 -9.65 16.79 -15.37
CA THR A 252 -10.71 15.85 -15.76
C THR A 252 -11.02 15.94 -17.25
N ARG A 253 -11.56 14.86 -17.84
CA ARG A 253 -11.99 14.85 -19.25
C ARG A 253 -13.29 15.65 -19.41
N GLU A 254 -14.25 15.43 -18.52
CA GLU A 254 -15.49 16.19 -18.47
C GLU A 254 -15.50 17.14 -17.27
N PRO A 255 -16.21 18.27 -17.34
CA PRO A 255 -16.33 19.19 -16.21
C PRO A 255 -17.01 18.55 -15.00
N ILE A 256 -16.53 18.87 -13.80
CA ILE A 256 -17.14 18.48 -12.53
C ILE A 256 -17.07 19.63 -11.53
N SER A 257 -18.15 19.84 -10.77
CA SER A 257 -18.14 20.81 -9.68
C SER A 257 -17.50 20.24 -8.41
N VAL A 258 -17.06 21.12 -7.50
CA VAL A 258 -16.50 20.71 -6.20
C VAL A 258 -17.55 19.93 -5.39
N GLU A 259 -18.82 20.37 -5.42
CA GLU A 259 -19.93 19.73 -4.72
C GLU A 259 -20.20 18.31 -5.25
N GLN A 260 -20.16 18.13 -6.56
CA GLN A 260 -20.29 16.81 -7.19
C GLN A 260 -19.12 15.91 -6.80
N ALA A 261 -17.88 16.43 -6.86
CA ALA A 261 -16.70 15.68 -6.46
C ALA A 261 -16.77 15.24 -4.99
N ARG A 262 -17.18 16.13 -4.08
CA ARG A 262 -17.37 15.80 -2.66
C ARG A 262 -18.42 14.71 -2.46
N SER A 263 -19.56 14.81 -3.15
CA SER A 263 -20.63 13.80 -3.06
C SER A 263 -20.17 12.42 -3.54
N LEU A 264 -19.38 12.36 -4.60
CA LEU A 264 -18.79 11.10 -5.09
C LEU A 264 -17.79 10.51 -4.09
N LEU A 265 -16.94 11.33 -3.50
CA LEU A 265 -15.97 10.91 -2.49
C LEU A 265 -16.64 10.45 -1.20
N GLU A 266 -17.71 11.11 -0.77
CA GLU A 266 -18.48 10.75 0.43
C GLU A 266 -19.20 9.40 0.29
N ALA A 267 -19.63 9.06 -0.94
CA ALA A 267 -20.29 7.79 -1.25
C ALA A 267 -19.33 6.64 -1.58
N ALA A 268 -18.02 6.93 -1.76
CA ALA A 268 -17.05 5.94 -2.22
C ALA A 268 -16.64 4.95 -1.12
N GLU A 269 -16.57 3.67 -1.48
CA GLU A 269 -16.05 2.64 -0.61
C GLU A 269 -14.56 2.88 -0.30
N GLY A 270 -14.16 2.64 0.95
CA GLY A 270 -12.77 2.83 1.40
C GLY A 270 -12.33 4.29 1.58
N VAL A 271 -13.19 5.27 1.27
CA VAL A 271 -12.91 6.70 1.42
C VAL A 271 -13.64 7.29 2.61
N THR A 272 -12.98 8.16 3.35
CA THR A 272 -13.58 9.03 4.37
C THR A 272 -13.31 10.48 4.01
N LEU A 273 -14.37 11.23 3.71
CA LEU A 273 -14.27 12.67 3.42
C LEU A 273 -14.21 13.47 4.73
N LEU A 274 -13.10 14.13 4.98
CA LEU A 274 -12.91 15.09 6.06
C LEU A 274 -12.52 16.44 5.48
N ASP A 275 -13.50 17.24 5.09
CA ASP A 275 -13.27 18.45 4.28
C ASP A 275 -14.17 19.59 4.73
N ARG A 276 -13.90 20.13 5.92
CA ARG A 276 -14.57 21.31 6.47
C ARG A 276 -13.67 22.53 6.34
N HIS A 277 -14.24 23.65 5.93
CA HIS A 277 -13.51 24.92 5.75
C HIS A 277 -13.33 25.64 7.10
N GLU A 278 -12.71 24.96 8.05
CA GLU A 278 -12.41 25.46 9.40
C GLU A 278 -11.03 24.97 9.87
N ALA A 279 -10.53 25.52 10.94
CA ALA A 279 -9.27 25.10 11.53
C ALA A 279 -9.37 23.62 11.98
N GLY A 280 -8.45 22.76 11.49
CA GLY A 280 -8.44 21.33 11.78
C GLY A 280 -9.50 20.51 11.00
N GLY A 281 -10.24 21.11 10.07
CA GLY A 281 -11.27 20.43 9.28
C GLY A 281 -10.74 19.61 8.09
N TYR A 282 -9.55 19.06 8.19
CA TYR A 282 -8.84 18.29 7.15
C TYR A 282 -8.05 17.11 7.76
N PRO A 283 -7.81 16.03 7.02
CA PRO A 283 -7.06 14.89 7.55
C PRO A 283 -5.55 15.15 7.54
N THR A 284 -4.85 14.50 8.48
CA THR A 284 -3.39 14.48 8.56
C THR A 284 -2.87 13.04 8.70
N PRO A 285 -1.60 12.76 8.34
CA PRO A 285 -1.03 11.43 8.48
C PRO A 285 -1.09 10.87 9.90
N VAL A 286 -0.80 11.73 10.89
CA VAL A 286 -0.59 11.28 12.29
C VAL A 286 -1.89 11.20 13.07
N THR A 287 -2.81 12.16 12.86
CA THR A 287 -4.00 12.27 13.71
C THR A 287 -5.19 11.46 13.19
N GLU A 288 -5.32 11.29 11.87
CA GLU A 288 -6.44 10.57 11.27
C GLU A 288 -6.02 9.25 10.63
N ALA A 289 -4.90 9.22 9.86
CA ALA A 289 -4.61 8.06 9.03
C ALA A 289 -3.82 6.96 9.74
N ALA A 290 -2.85 7.31 10.61
CA ALA A 290 -2.02 6.30 11.27
C ALA A 290 -2.87 5.33 12.12
N GLY A 291 -2.81 4.03 11.80
CA GLY A 291 -3.61 2.98 12.44
C GLY A 291 -5.04 2.85 11.92
N ALA A 292 -5.48 3.69 10.96
CA ALA A 292 -6.82 3.64 10.39
C ALA A 292 -6.85 2.90 9.04
N ASP A 293 -8.00 2.33 8.70
CA ASP A 293 -8.20 1.56 7.47
C ASP A 293 -8.57 2.43 6.25
N PRO A 294 -9.41 3.48 6.37
CA PRO A 294 -9.84 4.28 5.24
C PRO A 294 -8.71 5.13 4.62
N VAL A 295 -8.90 5.48 3.37
CA VAL A 295 -8.23 6.62 2.74
C VAL A 295 -9.03 7.87 3.07
N PHE A 296 -8.38 8.85 3.69
CA PHE A 296 -9.00 10.12 4.04
C PHE A 296 -8.76 11.14 2.93
N VAL A 297 -9.80 11.88 2.56
CA VAL A 297 -9.71 12.95 1.58
C VAL A 297 -10.21 14.25 2.20
N GLY A 298 -9.51 15.34 1.92
CA GLY A 298 -9.92 16.68 2.31
C GLY A 298 -9.36 17.74 1.36
N ARG A 299 -9.63 19.02 1.66
CA ARG A 299 -9.15 20.14 0.87
C ARG A 299 -9.54 20.05 -0.61
N VAL A 300 -10.74 19.52 -0.88
CA VAL A 300 -11.32 19.43 -2.23
C VAL A 300 -11.69 20.82 -2.70
N ARG A 301 -11.09 21.28 -3.80
CA ARG A 301 -11.29 22.62 -4.33
C ARG A 301 -11.03 22.69 -5.82
N ALA A 302 -11.72 23.59 -6.52
CA ALA A 302 -11.44 23.86 -7.92
C ALA A 302 -10.03 24.42 -8.11
N ASP A 303 -9.41 24.10 -9.24
CA ASP A 303 -8.20 24.78 -9.70
C ASP A 303 -8.59 26.15 -10.25
N ILE A 304 -7.98 27.20 -9.72
CA ILE A 304 -8.22 28.58 -10.15
C ILE A 304 -7.54 28.92 -11.49
N SER A 305 -6.70 28.06 -12.00
CA SER A 305 -5.91 28.25 -13.22
C SER A 305 -6.34 27.35 -14.38
N HIS A 306 -7.13 26.29 -14.11
CA HIS A 306 -7.59 25.35 -15.11
C HIS A 306 -9.09 25.01 -14.96
N PRO A 307 -9.94 25.19 -16.01
CA PRO A 307 -11.40 25.09 -15.90
C PRO A 307 -11.92 23.68 -15.57
N ARG A 308 -11.13 22.64 -15.75
CA ARG A 308 -11.44 21.24 -15.41
C ARG A 308 -10.48 20.67 -14.37
N GLY A 309 -9.80 21.53 -13.62
CA GLY A 309 -8.85 21.15 -12.59
C GLY A 309 -9.51 21.03 -11.22
N LEU A 310 -9.12 19.99 -10.47
CA LEU A 310 -9.41 19.83 -9.05
C LEU A 310 -8.16 19.57 -8.25
N ASN A 311 -8.12 20.08 -7.03
CA ASN A 311 -7.08 19.79 -6.05
C ASN A 311 -7.70 19.02 -4.88
N LEU A 312 -6.98 17.98 -4.42
CA LEU A 312 -7.34 17.16 -3.27
C LEU A 312 -6.13 17.00 -2.35
N TRP A 313 -6.41 16.74 -1.08
CA TRP A 313 -5.44 16.28 -0.11
C TRP A 313 -5.85 14.88 0.32
N VAL A 314 -5.00 13.89 0.04
CA VAL A 314 -5.26 12.48 0.28
C VAL A 314 -4.30 11.99 1.36
N VAL A 315 -4.80 11.24 2.33
CA VAL A 315 -4.00 10.73 3.43
C VAL A 315 -4.40 9.28 3.73
N ALA A 316 -3.41 8.39 3.88
CA ALA A 316 -3.66 6.98 4.19
C ALA A 316 -2.55 6.39 5.06
N ASP A 317 -2.86 5.38 5.85
CA ASP A 317 -1.82 4.59 6.51
C ASP A 317 -1.12 3.71 5.48
N ASN A 318 0.17 3.95 5.31
CA ASN A 318 1.01 3.29 4.30
C ASN A 318 1.32 1.82 4.62
N VAL A 319 1.21 1.43 5.89
CA VAL A 319 1.41 0.04 6.32
C VAL A 319 0.09 -0.74 6.28
N ARG A 320 -1.04 -0.08 6.62
CA ARG A 320 -2.38 -0.69 6.58
C ARG A 320 -2.92 -0.65 5.15
N LYS A 321 -3.71 0.37 4.77
CA LYS A 321 -4.30 0.42 3.42
C LYS A 321 -3.25 0.41 2.32
N GLY A 322 -2.11 1.06 2.52
CA GLY A 322 -1.02 1.09 1.55
C GLY A 322 -0.29 -0.26 1.35
N ALA A 323 -0.53 -1.27 2.19
CA ALA A 323 0.19 -2.55 2.12
C ALA A 323 -0.65 -3.72 2.68
N ALA A 324 -0.62 -3.92 4.00
CA ALA A 324 -1.16 -5.11 4.67
C ALA A 324 -2.67 -5.25 4.50
N LEU A 325 -3.43 -4.18 4.70
CA LEU A 325 -4.88 -4.21 4.56
C LEU A 325 -5.30 -4.50 3.11
N ASN A 326 -4.69 -3.83 2.14
CA ASN A 326 -5.00 -4.09 0.73
C ASN A 326 -4.72 -5.55 0.36
N SER A 327 -3.62 -6.14 0.86
CA SER A 327 -3.30 -7.56 0.66
C SER A 327 -4.35 -8.49 1.29
N VAL A 328 -4.84 -8.18 2.50
CA VAL A 328 -5.87 -8.96 3.17
C VAL A 328 -7.22 -8.81 2.46
N GLN A 329 -7.59 -7.60 2.00
CA GLN A 329 -8.80 -7.38 1.21
C GLN A 329 -8.76 -8.16 -0.13
N ILE A 330 -7.61 -8.22 -0.80
CA ILE A 330 -7.43 -9.09 -1.97
C ILE A 330 -7.69 -10.56 -1.59
N ALA A 331 -7.17 -11.02 -0.44
CA ALA A 331 -7.41 -12.38 0.03
C ALA A 331 -8.88 -12.66 0.36
N GLU A 332 -9.62 -11.68 0.90
CA GLU A 332 -11.06 -11.78 1.17
C GLU A 332 -11.85 -11.99 -0.13
N VAL A 333 -11.61 -11.17 -1.15
CA VAL A 333 -12.27 -11.31 -2.46
C VAL A 333 -11.85 -12.63 -3.13
N LEU A 334 -10.56 -12.95 -3.13
CA LEU A 334 -10.05 -14.21 -3.67
C LEU A 334 -10.72 -15.43 -3.04
N LEU A 335 -10.83 -15.45 -1.72
CA LEU A 335 -11.43 -16.57 -0.99
C LEU A 335 -12.93 -16.67 -1.26
N SER A 336 -13.66 -15.55 -1.22
CA SER A 336 -15.13 -15.55 -1.34
C SER A 336 -15.60 -15.87 -2.76
N GLU A 337 -14.93 -15.34 -3.78
CA GLU A 337 -15.42 -15.39 -5.15
C GLU A 337 -14.74 -16.47 -6.01
N TYR A 338 -13.48 -16.82 -5.70
CA TYR A 338 -12.69 -17.67 -6.60
C TYR A 338 -12.25 -19.00 -6.02
N LEU A 339 -11.96 -19.09 -4.70
CA LEU A 339 -11.47 -20.32 -4.11
C LEU A 339 -12.58 -21.20 -3.51
N GLN A 340 -13.69 -20.61 -3.06
CA GLN A 340 -14.82 -21.36 -2.48
C GLN A 340 -15.91 -21.76 -3.49
N SER A 341 -15.89 -21.21 -4.69
CA SER A 341 -16.84 -21.55 -5.76
C SER A 341 -16.51 -22.85 -6.51
N VAL A 342 -15.48 -23.58 -6.12
CA VAL A 342 -15.00 -24.82 -6.77
C VAL A 342 -15.31 -26.07 -5.94
N SER A 343 -16.32 -26.03 -5.08
CA SER A 343 -16.77 -27.22 -4.28
C SER A 343 -18.16 -27.70 -4.68
#